data_0642f1dcb550abf96d9a50bcb2dfb63c
#
_entry.id   0642f1dcb550abf96d9a50bcb2dfb63c
#
_cell.length_a   1.000
_cell.length_b   1.000
_cell.length_c   1.000
_cell.angle_alpha   90.00
_cell.angle_beta   90.00
_cell.angle_gamma   90.00
#
_symmetry.space_group_name_H-M   'P 1'
#
loop_
_entity.id
_entity.type
_entity.pdbx_description
1 polymer ?
#
loop_
_entity_poly.entity_id
_entity_poly.type
_entity_poly.pdbx_seq_one_letter_code
_entity_poly.pdbx_strand_id
1 'polypeptide(L)'
;LGDVYKRQALYKGFNTEKQKGKMKKINVTVADITTLKVDAIVNAANCSLLGGGGVDGAIHRAAGPALLAECKTLGGCPTGESKITDAYNLPCRKVIHTVGPVWHGGTHGEAEKLASCYHTSFILARENGIQSIAFPCISTGVYHYPKEEAARIALNAIGEEMAHGYEGEVIVCCFSEEDAEVYRKLLSC
;
A
#
# COMPACT_ATOMS: atom_id res chain seq x y z
N LEU A 1 20.36 -21.86 3.52
CA LEU A 1 19.80 -21.98 4.88
C LEU A 1 19.39 -20.61 5.45
N GLY A 2 20.15 -19.52 5.18
CA GLY A 2 19.83 -18.15 5.68
C GLY A 2 18.55 -17.54 5.12
N ASP A 3 18.23 -17.79 3.85
CA ASP A 3 17.05 -17.22 3.19
C ASP A 3 15.73 -17.89 3.59
N VAL A 4 15.77 -19.18 3.93
CA VAL A 4 14.59 -19.91 4.44
C VAL A 4 14.23 -19.41 5.84
N TYR A 5 15.22 -19.15 6.69
CA TYR A 5 14.99 -18.59 8.04
C TYR A 5 14.51 -17.13 8.00
N LYS A 6 15.01 -16.30 7.07
CA LYS A 6 14.52 -14.94 6.86
C LYS A 6 13.07 -14.94 6.35
N ARG A 7 12.72 -15.83 5.42
CA ARG A 7 11.33 -16.02 4.97
C ARG A 7 10.40 -16.45 6.11
N GLN A 8 10.84 -17.40 6.98
CA GLN A 8 10.05 -17.79 8.15
C GLN A 8 9.92 -16.69 9.20
N ALA A 9 10.89 -15.76 9.31
CA ALA A 9 10.78 -14.62 10.22
C ALA A 9 9.77 -13.56 9.74
N LEU A 10 9.66 -13.36 8.43
CA LEU A 10 8.60 -12.52 7.81
C LEU A 10 7.20 -13.16 7.93
N TYR A 11 7.13 -14.48 8.09
CA TYR A 11 5.88 -15.25 8.24
C TYR A 11 5.58 -15.67 9.68
N LYS A 12 6.30 -15.17 10.69
CA LYS A 12 5.88 -15.35 12.09
C LYS A 12 4.55 -14.65 12.28
N GLY A 13 3.50 -15.44 12.19
CA GLY A 13 2.12 -15.05 12.25
C GLY A 13 1.84 -14.04 13.38
N PHE A 14 0.79 -13.29 13.25
CA PHE A 14 0.23 -12.31 14.18
C PHE A 14 0.26 -12.79 15.64
N ASN A 15 1.37 -12.59 16.34
CA ASN A 15 1.69 -13.38 17.53
C ASN A 15 1.46 -12.65 18.85
N THR A 16 0.79 -11.48 18.85
CA THR A 16 0.34 -10.87 20.09
C THR A 16 -1.15 -10.54 20.03
N GLU A 17 -1.86 -10.77 21.12
CA GLU A 17 -3.28 -10.39 21.26
C GLU A 17 -3.53 -8.91 20.97
N LYS A 18 -2.54 -8.06 21.26
CA LYS A 18 -2.58 -6.63 20.97
C LYS A 18 -2.53 -6.32 19.47
N GLN A 19 -1.77 -7.10 18.69
CA GLN A 19 -1.74 -7.00 17.23
C GLN A 19 -3.06 -7.52 16.62
N LYS A 20 -3.57 -8.65 17.09
CA LYS A 20 -4.87 -9.20 16.68
C LYS A 20 -6.03 -8.22 16.94
N GLY A 21 -6.02 -7.55 18.09
CA GLY A 21 -7.03 -6.53 18.43
C GLY A 21 -6.97 -5.29 17.53
N LYS A 22 -5.78 -4.86 17.12
CA LYS A 22 -5.60 -3.71 16.22
C LYS A 22 -5.94 -4.06 14.77
N MET A 23 -5.68 -5.27 14.32
CA MET A 23 -6.01 -5.71 12.95
C MET A 23 -7.51 -5.78 12.69
N LYS A 24 -8.36 -5.92 13.72
CA LYS A 24 -9.81 -5.78 13.59
C LYS A 24 -10.26 -4.38 13.17
N LYS A 25 -9.34 -3.40 13.16
CA LYS A 25 -9.57 -2.02 12.70
C LYS A 25 -9.18 -1.80 11.24
N ILE A 26 -8.70 -2.83 10.53
CA ILE A 26 -8.40 -2.75 9.10
C ILE A 26 -9.69 -3.03 8.34
N ASN A 27 -10.15 -2.05 7.58
CA ASN A 27 -11.33 -2.18 6.74
C ASN A 27 -10.92 -2.68 5.35
N VAL A 28 -11.58 -3.73 4.86
CA VAL A 28 -11.39 -4.22 3.49
C VAL A 28 -12.64 -3.88 2.69
N THR A 29 -12.47 -3.15 1.59
CA THR A 29 -13.57 -2.72 0.72
C THR A 29 -13.26 -3.02 -0.75
N VAL A 30 -14.30 -3.19 -1.53
CA VAL A 30 -14.24 -3.21 -3.00
C VAL A 30 -14.81 -1.90 -3.49
N ALA A 31 -13.95 -1.05 -4.01
CA ALA A 31 -14.32 0.28 -4.48
C ALA A 31 -13.30 0.83 -5.48
N ASP A 32 -13.66 1.91 -6.14
CA ASP A 32 -12.71 2.77 -6.84
C ASP A 32 -12.02 3.66 -5.80
N ILE A 33 -10.71 3.48 -5.61
CA ILE A 33 -9.93 4.22 -4.61
C ILE A 33 -9.99 5.73 -4.84
N THR A 34 -10.22 6.17 -6.08
CA THR A 34 -10.30 7.59 -6.44
C THR A 34 -11.55 8.28 -5.90
N THR A 35 -12.52 7.53 -5.42
CA THR A 35 -13.79 8.05 -4.88
C THR A 35 -13.80 8.13 -3.35
N LEU A 36 -12.77 7.61 -2.68
CA LEU A 36 -12.74 7.51 -1.23
C LEU A 36 -12.49 8.88 -0.57
N LYS A 37 -13.34 9.20 0.41
CA LYS A 37 -13.22 10.39 1.26
C LYS A 37 -12.37 10.09 2.49
N VAL A 38 -11.06 9.99 2.28
CA VAL A 38 -10.05 9.74 3.31
C VAL A 38 -9.02 10.86 3.30
N ASP A 39 -8.13 10.91 4.30
CA ASP A 39 -7.06 11.91 4.28
C ASP A 39 -6.04 11.63 3.17
N ALA A 40 -5.66 10.37 2.97
CA ALA A 40 -4.74 10.01 1.89
C ALA A 40 -5.14 8.70 1.22
N ILE A 41 -4.95 8.64 -0.09
CA ILE A 41 -4.91 7.39 -0.85
C ILE A 41 -3.46 7.08 -1.23
N VAL A 42 -3.13 5.80 -1.31
CA VAL A 42 -1.85 5.33 -1.80
C VAL A 42 -1.97 4.95 -3.27
N ASN A 43 -1.05 5.44 -4.07
CA ASN A 43 -0.90 5.11 -5.48
C ASN A 43 0.19 4.06 -5.66
N ALA A 44 -0.13 2.96 -6.34
CA ALA A 44 0.86 2.00 -6.81
C ALA A 44 1.50 2.53 -8.10
N ALA A 45 2.50 3.38 -7.94
CA ALA A 45 3.20 4.08 -9.00
C ALA A 45 4.35 3.24 -9.59
N ASN A 46 4.88 3.68 -10.73
CA ASN A 46 6.19 3.25 -11.23
C ASN A 46 7.30 4.22 -10.81
N CYS A 47 8.55 3.84 -11.03
CA CYS A 47 9.71 4.64 -10.61
C CYS A 47 9.77 6.05 -11.19
N SER A 48 9.14 6.30 -12.35
CA SER A 48 9.11 7.64 -12.94
C SER A 48 8.17 8.61 -12.23
N LEU A 49 7.13 8.11 -11.57
CA LEU A 49 6.00 8.86 -11.01
C LEU A 49 5.18 9.66 -12.06
N LEU A 50 5.34 9.36 -13.33
CA LEU A 50 4.75 10.14 -14.42
C LEU A 50 3.44 9.54 -14.97
N GLY A 51 2.79 8.70 -14.17
CA GLY A 51 1.57 8.01 -14.56
C GLY A 51 1.85 6.69 -15.25
N GLY A 52 0.79 5.93 -15.49
CA GLY A 52 0.84 4.61 -16.10
C GLY A 52 -0.56 4.03 -16.29
N GLY A 53 -0.66 2.70 -16.24
CA GLY A 53 -1.92 1.97 -16.31
C GLY A 53 -2.52 1.67 -14.93
N GLY A 54 -3.61 0.91 -14.91
CA GLY A 54 -4.25 0.45 -13.69
C GLY A 54 -4.65 1.57 -12.74
N VAL A 55 -4.41 1.38 -11.44
CA VAL A 55 -4.76 2.36 -10.40
C VAL A 55 -4.00 3.67 -10.57
N ASP A 56 -2.75 3.63 -11.01
CA ASP A 56 -1.93 4.82 -11.27
C ASP A 56 -2.58 5.71 -12.34
N GLY A 57 -2.97 5.13 -13.46
CA GLY A 57 -3.70 5.85 -14.51
C GLY A 57 -5.05 6.39 -14.05
N ALA A 58 -5.80 5.64 -13.24
CA ALA A 58 -7.07 6.08 -12.69
C ALA A 58 -6.90 7.29 -11.76
N ILE A 59 -5.91 7.26 -10.87
CA ILE A 59 -5.60 8.36 -9.96
C ILE A 59 -5.19 9.61 -10.72
N HIS A 60 -4.29 9.49 -11.70
CA HIS A 60 -3.89 10.65 -12.51
C HIS A 60 -5.05 11.25 -13.30
N ARG A 61 -5.93 10.45 -13.88
CA ARG A 61 -7.12 10.95 -14.59
C ARG A 61 -8.07 11.68 -13.65
N ALA A 62 -8.35 11.10 -12.48
CA ALA A 62 -9.27 11.69 -11.51
C ALA A 62 -8.72 12.95 -10.84
N ALA A 63 -7.43 12.99 -10.55
CA ALA A 63 -6.76 14.14 -9.95
C ALA A 63 -6.62 15.33 -10.91
N GLY A 64 -6.57 15.06 -12.22
CA GLY A 64 -6.32 16.07 -13.23
C GLY A 64 -4.82 16.35 -13.46
N PRO A 65 -4.50 17.24 -14.43
CA PRO A 65 -3.13 17.43 -14.91
C PRO A 65 -2.17 18.05 -13.88
N ALA A 66 -2.68 18.70 -12.86
CA ALA A 66 -1.85 19.30 -11.81
C ALA A 66 -1.10 18.26 -10.98
N LEU A 67 -1.66 17.05 -10.77
CA LEU A 67 -0.95 15.97 -10.11
C LEU A 67 0.31 15.57 -10.89
N LEU A 68 0.21 15.40 -12.20
CA LEU A 68 1.37 15.07 -13.03
C LEU A 68 2.43 16.19 -12.98
N ALA A 69 2.00 17.45 -12.98
CA ALA A 69 2.91 18.59 -12.86
C ALA A 69 3.71 18.55 -11.56
N GLU A 70 3.06 18.27 -10.42
CA GLU A 70 3.75 18.11 -9.14
C GLU A 70 4.66 16.88 -9.15
N CYS A 71 4.20 15.72 -9.65
CA CYS A 71 5.01 14.49 -9.73
C CYS A 71 6.32 14.70 -10.51
N LYS A 72 6.30 15.50 -11.58
CA LYS A 72 7.51 15.84 -12.35
C LYS A 72 8.58 16.51 -11.50
N THR A 73 8.19 17.29 -10.48
CA THR A 73 9.15 17.98 -9.60
C THR A 73 9.84 17.03 -8.63
N LEU A 74 9.29 15.83 -8.41
CA LEU A 74 9.81 14.86 -7.45
C LEU A 74 11.03 14.08 -7.96
N GLY A 75 11.27 14.05 -9.28
CA GLY A 75 12.43 13.39 -9.87
C GLY A 75 12.42 11.87 -9.76
N GLY A 76 11.22 11.26 -9.75
CA GLY A 76 11.06 9.81 -9.60
C GLY A 76 11.12 9.30 -8.16
N CYS A 77 11.01 7.97 -8.00
CA CYS A 77 11.01 7.31 -6.69
C CYS A 77 11.56 5.88 -6.85
N PRO A 78 12.52 5.45 -6.02
CA PRO A 78 13.04 4.09 -6.06
C PRO A 78 11.99 3.05 -5.62
N THR A 79 12.16 1.81 -6.08
CA THR A 79 11.33 0.68 -5.61
C THR A 79 11.47 0.47 -4.10
N GLY A 80 10.34 0.36 -3.40
CA GLY A 80 10.25 0.22 -1.94
C GLY A 80 10.15 1.55 -1.21
N GLU A 81 10.24 2.67 -1.90
CA GLU A 81 10.10 4.02 -1.32
C GLU A 81 8.76 4.66 -1.68
N SER A 82 8.47 5.78 -1.02
CA SER A 82 7.24 6.54 -1.23
C SER A 82 7.52 8.03 -1.26
N LYS A 83 6.69 8.78 -2.02
CA LYS A 83 6.66 10.24 -2.05
C LYS A 83 5.23 10.73 -1.95
N ILE A 84 5.01 11.93 -1.43
CA ILE A 84 3.68 12.49 -1.19
C ILE A 84 3.46 13.74 -2.03
N THR A 85 2.22 13.91 -2.51
CA THR A 85 1.75 15.08 -3.25
C THR A 85 0.40 15.55 -2.72
N ASP A 86 -0.05 16.70 -3.18
CA ASP A 86 -1.45 17.10 -3.07
C ASP A 86 -2.34 16.20 -3.94
N ALA A 87 -3.64 16.17 -3.64
CA ALA A 87 -4.60 15.29 -4.32
C ALA A 87 -5.41 15.99 -5.43
N TYR A 88 -5.37 17.30 -5.48
CA TYR A 88 -6.03 18.15 -6.48
C TYR A 88 -7.54 17.89 -6.58
N ASN A 89 -8.04 17.32 -7.69
CA ASN A 89 -9.48 17.09 -7.89
C ASN A 89 -10.00 15.83 -7.20
N LEU A 90 -9.15 15.05 -6.55
CA LEU A 90 -9.58 13.88 -5.76
C LEU A 90 -10.28 14.30 -4.47
N PRO A 91 -11.21 13.50 -3.93
CA PRO A 91 -11.91 13.82 -2.68
C PRO A 91 -11.03 13.66 -1.42
N CYS A 92 -9.84 13.07 -1.53
CA CYS A 92 -8.85 13.00 -0.47
C CYS A 92 -7.96 14.25 -0.41
N ARG A 93 -7.12 14.38 0.63
CA ARG A 93 -6.23 15.54 0.79
C ARG A 93 -4.85 15.33 0.15
N LYS A 94 -4.34 14.11 0.21
CA LYS A 94 -2.99 13.74 -0.25
C LYS A 94 -3.00 12.45 -1.06
N VAL A 95 -2.02 12.32 -1.94
CA VAL A 95 -1.68 11.06 -2.60
C VAL A 95 -0.27 10.66 -2.18
N ILE A 96 -0.13 9.44 -1.65
CA ILE A 96 1.17 8.84 -1.35
C ILE A 96 1.50 7.89 -2.51
N HIS A 97 2.50 8.24 -3.28
CA HIS A 97 2.97 7.44 -4.41
C HIS A 97 4.05 6.48 -3.91
N THR A 98 3.77 5.19 -3.93
CA THR A 98 4.74 4.14 -3.56
C THR A 98 5.05 3.26 -4.75
N VAL A 99 6.29 2.81 -4.86
CA VAL A 99 6.78 2.02 -5.99
C VAL A 99 7.00 0.58 -5.55
N GLY A 100 6.03 -0.27 -5.84
CA GLY A 100 6.10 -1.69 -5.53
C GLY A 100 7.09 -2.44 -6.44
N PRO A 101 7.59 -3.60 -6.00
CA PRO A 101 8.48 -4.44 -6.80
C PRO A 101 7.73 -5.18 -7.92
N VAL A 102 8.40 -5.38 -9.04
CA VAL A 102 8.00 -6.37 -10.05
C VAL A 102 8.35 -7.76 -9.52
N TRP A 103 7.46 -8.73 -9.70
CA TRP A 103 7.69 -10.10 -9.28
C TRP A 103 8.68 -10.83 -10.21
N HIS A 104 9.73 -11.35 -9.63
CA HIS A 104 10.77 -12.15 -10.32
C HIS A 104 11.03 -13.48 -9.59
N GLY A 105 9.99 -14.08 -8.99
CA GLY A 105 10.09 -15.38 -8.31
C GLY A 105 10.42 -15.31 -6.82
N GLY A 106 10.48 -14.14 -6.20
CA GLY A 106 10.64 -13.96 -4.75
C GLY A 106 12.06 -14.15 -4.23
N THR A 107 13.07 -14.06 -5.10
CA THR A 107 14.49 -14.26 -4.74
C THR A 107 15.34 -12.98 -4.88
N HIS A 108 14.71 -11.85 -5.23
CA HIS A 108 15.39 -10.57 -5.50
C HIS A 108 15.03 -9.49 -4.47
N GLY A 109 14.64 -9.90 -3.24
CA GLY A 109 14.27 -8.98 -2.18
C GLY A 109 12.88 -8.33 -2.38
N GLU A 110 11.99 -8.98 -3.17
CA GLU A 110 10.69 -8.41 -3.47
C GLU A 110 9.81 -8.27 -2.21
N ALA A 111 9.91 -9.25 -1.29
CA ALA A 111 9.12 -9.22 -0.06
C ALA A 111 9.50 -8.02 0.83
N GLU A 112 10.79 -7.79 1.01
CA GLU A 112 11.32 -6.66 1.77
C GLU A 112 10.95 -5.31 1.12
N LYS A 113 11.03 -5.24 -0.21
CA LYS A 113 10.65 -4.04 -0.96
C LYS A 113 9.16 -3.77 -0.88
N LEU A 114 8.32 -4.80 -0.95
CA LEU A 114 6.87 -4.65 -0.80
C LEU A 114 6.51 -4.20 0.61
N ALA A 115 7.08 -4.80 1.65
CA ALA A 115 6.89 -4.35 3.04
C ALA A 115 7.33 -2.89 3.22
N SER A 116 8.47 -2.50 2.64
CA SER A 116 8.99 -1.13 2.67
C SER A 116 8.03 -0.11 2.06
N CYS A 117 7.26 -0.48 1.01
CA CYS A 117 6.22 0.40 0.45
C CYS A 117 5.19 0.82 1.50
N TYR A 118 4.76 -0.10 2.35
CA TYR A 118 3.82 0.19 3.44
C TYR A 118 4.49 1.03 4.52
N HIS A 119 5.68 0.65 5.00
CA HIS A 119 6.40 1.38 6.04
C HIS A 119 6.70 2.83 5.64
N THR A 120 7.22 3.05 4.44
CA THR A 120 7.52 4.41 3.94
C THR A 120 6.25 5.25 3.74
N SER A 121 5.13 4.61 3.35
CA SER A 121 3.84 5.28 3.26
C SER A 121 3.33 5.73 4.64
N PHE A 122 3.47 4.91 5.67
CA PHE A 122 3.09 5.28 7.04
C PHE A 122 4.00 6.34 7.66
N ILE A 123 5.29 6.38 7.32
CA ILE A 123 6.18 7.48 7.72
C ILE A 123 5.62 8.79 7.19
N LEU A 124 5.33 8.88 5.90
CA LEU A 124 4.74 10.07 5.28
C LEU A 124 3.36 10.40 5.86
N ALA A 125 2.54 9.39 6.16
CA ALA A 125 1.24 9.59 6.78
C ALA A 125 1.36 10.28 8.16
N ARG A 126 2.29 9.83 9.01
CA ARG A 126 2.53 10.45 10.32
C ARG A 126 3.06 11.89 10.17
N GLU A 127 4.04 12.10 9.30
CA GLU A 127 4.65 13.42 9.07
C GLU A 127 3.63 14.44 8.55
N ASN A 128 2.58 13.98 7.87
CA ASN A 128 1.53 14.83 7.29
C ASN A 128 0.19 14.81 8.06
N GLY A 129 0.16 14.21 9.25
CA GLY A 129 -1.03 14.18 10.09
C GLY A 129 -2.22 13.44 9.46
N ILE A 130 -1.96 12.37 8.70
CA ILE A 130 -2.97 11.55 8.03
C ILE A 130 -3.61 10.62 9.07
N GLN A 131 -4.93 10.72 9.24
CA GLN A 131 -5.72 9.93 10.19
C GLN A 131 -6.59 8.87 9.49
N SER A 132 -6.67 8.90 8.17
CA SER A 132 -7.32 7.86 7.35
C SER A 132 -6.54 7.64 6.07
N ILE A 133 -6.13 6.41 5.82
CA ILE A 133 -5.30 6.02 4.67
C ILE A 133 -5.88 4.80 3.97
N ALA A 134 -5.96 4.86 2.64
CA ALA A 134 -6.41 3.73 1.82
C ALA A 134 -5.29 3.22 0.92
N PHE A 135 -5.05 1.91 0.98
CA PHE A 135 -4.05 1.21 0.16
C PHE A 135 -4.71 0.41 -0.94
N PRO A 136 -4.20 0.44 -2.18
CA PRO A 136 -4.55 -0.54 -3.21
C PRO A 136 -3.80 -1.86 -2.97
N CYS A 137 -4.08 -2.89 -3.77
CA CYS A 137 -3.32 -4.15 -3.78
C CYS A 137 -1.99 -3.95 -4.52
N ILE A 138 -0.96 -3.46 -3.83
CA ILE A 138 0.32 -3.08 -4.42
C ILE A 138 1.00 -4.29 -5.10
N SER A 139 1.55 -4.09 -6.28
CA SER A 139 2.30 -5.05 -7.12
C SER A 139 1.50 -6.25 -7.66
N THR A 140 0.21 -6.41 -7.34
CA THR A 140 -0.57 -7.60 -7.75
C THR A 140 -1.23 -7.50 -9.14
N GLY A 141 -1.17 -6.34 -9.77
CA GLY A 141 -1.62 -6.13 -11.14
C GLY A 141 -0.53 -6.51 -12.16
N VAL A 142 -0.10 -5.53 -12.96
CA VAL A 142 0.90 -5.73 -14.04
C VAL A 142 2.29 -6.14 -13.55
N TYR A 143 2.56 -6.06 -12.24
CA TYR A 143 3.80 -6.53 -11.62
C TYR A 143 3.75 -7.99 -11.17
N HIS A 144 2.59 -8.64 -11.29
CA HIS A 144 2.37 -10.09 -11.13
C HIS A 144 2.81 -10.67 -9.78
N TYR A 145 2.87 -9.88 -8.71
CA TYR A 145 3.12 -10.42 -7.38
C TYR A 145 1.97 -11.37 -6.99
N PRO A 146 2.26 -12.59 -6.46
CA PRO A 146 1.21 -13.52 -6.03
C PRO A 146 0.29 -12.88 -4.99
N LYS A 147 -1.01 -12.88 -5.24
CA LYS A 147 -2.02 -12.11 -4.48
C LYS A 147 -2.03 -12.45 -2.99
N GLU A 148 -2.01 -13.73 -2.63
CA GLU A 148 -2.04 -14.16 -1.24
C GLU A 148 -0.76 -13.78 -0.49
N GLU A 149 0.40 -13.94 -1.12
CA GLU A 149 1.68 -13.56 -0.54
C GLU A 149 1.79 -12.05 -0.35
N ALA A 150 1.40 -11.27 -1.34
CA ALA A 150 1.36 -9.81 -1.25
C ALA A 150 0.41 -9.34 -0.14
N ALA A 151 -0.76 -9.95 -0.01
CA ALA A 151 -1.71 -9.61 1.04
C ALA A 151 -1.18 -9.93 2.45
N ARG A 152 -0.45 -11.04 2.62
CA ARG A 152 0.21 -11.37 3.90
C ARG A 152 1.25 -10.32 4.27
N ILE A 153 2.09 -9.91 3.32
CA ILE A 153 3.11 -8.87 3.54
C ILE A 153 2.44 -7.54 3.89
N ALA A 154 1.39 -7.17 3.14
CA ALA A 154 0.63 -5.94 3.40
C ALA A 154 0.05 -5.91 4.82
N LEU A 155 -0.66 -6.96 5.22
CA LEU A 155 -1.29 -7.03 6.54
C LEU A 155 -0.26 -7.07 7.67
N ASN A 156 0.88 -7.74 7.48
CA ASN A 156 1.96 -7.74 8.44
C ASN A 156 2.54 -6.33 8.64
N ALA A 157 2.90 -5.66 7.55
CA ALA A 157 3.47 -4.31 7.62
C ALA A 157 2.48 -3.30 8.21
N ILE A 158 1.20 -3.34 7.80
CA ILE A 158 0.14 -2.51 8.39
C ILE A 158 -0.01 -2.79 9.90
N GLY A 159 -0.04 -4.07 10.30
CA GLY A 159 -0.14 -4.47 11.70
C GLY A 159 1.05 -3.99 12.54
N GLU A 160 2.26 -4.02 12.00
CA GLU A 160 3.47 -3.49 12.65
C GLU A 160 3.34 -1.96 12.86
N GLU A 161 2.91 -1.22 11.84
CA GLU A 161 2.76 0.23 11.93
C GLU A 161 1.67 0.65 12.92
N MET A 162 0.56 -0.09 12.97
CA MET A 162 -0.47 0.09 13.99
C MET A 162 0.05 -0.25 15.39
N ALA A 163 0.88 -1.28 15.53
CA ALA A 163 1.52 -1.62 16.81
C ALA A 163 2.52 -0.55 17.26
N HIS A 164 3.21 0.07 16.33
CA HIS A 164 4.13 1.20 16.56
C HIS A 164 3.44 2.57 16.73
N GLY A 165 2.10 2.57 16.86
CA GLY A 165 1.35 3.76 17.28
C GLY A 165 0.61 4.50 16.18
N TYR A 166 0.47 3.96 14.97
CA TYR A 166 -0.50 4.52 14.04
C TYR A 166 -1.92 4.19 14.51
N GLU A 167 -2.70 5.20 14.83
CA GLU A 167 -4.06 5.06 15.40
C GLU A 167 -5.17 5.41 14.41
N GLY A 168 -4.81 5.91 13.22
CA GLY A 168 -5.74 6.27 12.17
C GLY A 168 -6.47 5.06 11.55
N GLU A 169 -7.49 5.35 10.77
CA GLU A 169 -8.22 4.35 9.99
C GLU A 169 -7.35 3.85 8.83
N VAL A 170 -7.32 2.53 8.63
CA VAL A 170 -6.64 1.89 7.52
C VAL A 170 -7.63 1.12 6.68
N ILE A 171 -7.67 1.43 5.39
CA ILE A 171 -8.53 0.77 4.40
C ILE A 171 -7.65 0.04 3.39
N VAL A 172 -7.92 -1.24 3.17
CA VAL A 172 -7.45 -1.96 2.00
C VAL A 172 -8.54 -1.89 0.95
N CYS A 173 -8.27 -1.14 -0.11
CA CYS A 173 -9.21 -0.90 -1.20
C CYS A 173 -8.88 -1.82 -2.37
N CYS A 174 -9.67 -2.87 -2.55
CA CYS A 174 -9.50 -3.86 -3.59
C CYS A 174 -10.28 -3.47 -4.85
N PHE A 175 -9.76 -3.86 -6.02
CA PHE A 175 -10.43 -3.65 -7.29
C PHE A 175 -11.57 -4.67 -7.51
N SER A 176 -11.43 -5.89 -6.98
CA SER A 176 -12.39 -6.97 -7.16
C SER A 176 -12.75 -7.65 -5.84
N GLU A 177 -13.89 -8.33 -5.82
CA GLU A 177 -14.31 -9.16 -4.69
C GLU A 177 -13.33 -10.32 -4.45
N GLU A 178 -12.77 -10.90 -5.51
CA GLU A 178 -11.73 -11.95 -5.41
C GLU A 178 -10.53 -11.46 -4.58
N ASP A 179 -10.03 -10.25 -4.88
CA ASP A 179 -8.92 -9.67 -4.13
C ASP A 179 -9.30 -9.38 -2.67
N ALA A 180 -10.51 -8.86 -2.44
CA ALA A 180 -10.99 -8.56 -1.09
C ALA A 180 -11.14 -9.82 -0.24
N GLU A 181 -11.59 -10.92 -0.82
CA GLU A 181 -11.74 -12.19 -0.13
C GLU A 181 -10.41 -12.76 0.37
N VAL A 182 -9.32 -12.57 -0.37
CA VAL A 182 -7.97 -12.93 0.08
C VAL A 182 -7.62 -12.23 1.39
N TYR A 183 -7.85 -10.91 1.47
CA TYR A 183 -7.57 -10.12 2.68
C TYR A 183 -8.49 -10.50 3.84
N ARG A 184 -9.80 -10.65 3.59
CA ARG A 184 -10.77 -11.03 4.63
C ARG A 184 -10.46 -12.38 5.24
N LYS A 185 -10.09 -13.36 4.42
CA LYS A 185 -9.68 -14.69 4.87
C LYS A 185 -8.44 -14.63 5.76
N LEU A 186 -7.46 -13.83 5.41
CA LEU A 186 -6.25 -13.66 6.20
C LEU A 186 -6.50 -12.93 7.52
N LEU A 187 -7.46 -12.00 7.55
CA LEU A 187 -7.85 -11.27 8.77
C LEU A 187 -8.70 -12.10 9.74
N SER A 188 -9.33 -13.19 9.26
CA SER A 188 -10.16 -14.08 10.07
C SER A 188 -9.40 -15.23 10.72
N CYS A 189 -8.14 -15.44 10.34
CA CYS A 189 -7.24 -16.45 10.93
C CYS A 189 -6.53 -15.90 12.16
#